data_962d25b4a3a6331e51f7737bce35c946
#
_entry.id   962d25b4a3a6331e51f7737bce35c946
#
_cell.length_a   1.000
_cell.length_b   1.000
_cell.length_c   1.000
_cell.angle_alpha   90.00
_cell.angle_beta   90.00
_cell.angle_gamma   90.00
#
_symmetry.space_group_name_H-M   'P 1'
#
loop_
_entity.id
_entity.type
_entity.pdbx_description
1 polymer ?
#
loop_
_entity_poly.entity_id
_entity_poly.type
_entity_poly.pdbx_seq_one_letter_code
_entity_poly.pdbx_strand_id
1 'polypeptide(L)'
;MRFLDGHQPPYDLTYNDVFVVPNRSDVASRFDVDLSTSDGTGTTIPVVVANMTAVAGRRMAETIARRGGIVVLPQDLPSDAVGETVDFVKSRDLVADTPVILAPGDSVSDAVALIHKRAHGAAVVVEDGRPVGLVTEAATVGVDRFARVRDIAVTDFVTVALHTD
;
A
#
# COMPACT_ATOMS: atom_id res chain seq x y z
N MET A 1 28.63 6.13 8.25
CA MET A 1 28.81 5.61 9.63
C MET A 1 30.18 6.04 10.14
N ARG A 2 30.32 6.36 11.43
CA ARG A 2 31.61 6.71 12.06
C ARG A 2 31.93 5.64 13.09
N PHE A 3 33.13 5.07 13.05
CA PHE A 3 33.60 4.11 14.04
C PHE A 3 34.41 4.84 15.12
N LEU A 4 34.19 4.51 16.39
CA LEU A 4 34.82 5.21 17.52
C LEU A 4 36.34 5.05 17.54
N ASP A 5 36.84 3.89 17.16
CA ASP A 5 38.27 3.56 17.09
C ASP A 5 38.85 3.73 15.68
N GLY A 6 38.04 4.20 14.72
CA GLY A 6 38.44 4.39 13.34
C GLY A 6 38.53 3.11 12.51
N HIS A 7 38.23 1.93 13.10
CA HIS A 7 38.28 0.66 12.41
C HIS A 7 36.89 0.06 12.23
N GLN A 8 36.63 -0.42 11.02
CA GLN A 8 35.40 -1.17 10.74
C GLN A 8 35.55 -2.58 11.33
N PRO A 9 34.60 -3.03 12.18
CA PRO A 9 34.64 -4.38 12.72
C PRO A 9 34.49 -5.43 11.62
N PRO A 10 35.05 -6.64 11.79
CA PRO A 10 34.99 -7.71 10.81
C PRO A 10 33.66 -8.49 10.85
N TYR A 11 32.64 -7.98 11.54
CA TYR A 11 31.32 -8.58 11.69
C TYR A 11 30.23 -7.56 11.40
N ASP A 12 29.02 -8.03 11.11
CA ASP A 12 27.88 -7.18 10.87
C ASP A 12 27.37 -6.55 12.18
N LEU A 13 27.03 -5.25 12.10
CA LEU A 13 26.54 -4.49 13.23
C LEU A 13 25.04 -4.70 13.44
N THR A 14 24.65 -4.75 14.70
CA THR A 14 23.25 -4.73 15.14
C THR A 14 22.87 -3.37 15.71
N TYR A 15 21.59 -3.18 16.05
CA TYR A 15 21.14 -1.95 16.70
C TYR A 15 21.80 -1.70 18.07
N ASN A 16 22.29 -2.75 18.74
CA ASN A 16 23.00 -2.61 20.00
C ASN A 16 24.44 -2.09 19.84
N ASP A 17 24.96 -2.15 18.63
CA ASP A 17 26.34 -1.74 18.30
C ASP A 17 26.40 -0.31 17.77
N VAL A 18 25.24 0.33 17.56
CA VAL A 18 25.18 1.67 16.96
C VAL A 18 24.32 2.62 17.78
N PHE A 19 24.65 3.89 17.73
CA PHE A 19 23.84 4.97 18.33
C PHE A 19 23.94 6.24 17.51
N VAL A 20 22.94 7.11 17.68
CA VAL A 20 22.89 8.40 17.01
C VAL A 20 23.79 9.37 17.78
N VAL A 21 24.81 9.90 17.11
CA VAL A 21 25.65 10.96 17.68
C VAL A 21 24.92 12.27 17.59
N PRO A 22 24.64 12.97 18.70
CA PRO A 22 24.02 14.28 18.68
C PRO A 22 24.86 15.28 17.88
N ASN A 23 24.21 16.06 17.03
CA ASN A 23 24.83 17.09 16.25
C ASN A 23 23.90 18.30 16.14
N ARG A 24 24.49 19.49 15.92
CA ARG A 24 23.71 20.70 15.63
C ARG A 24 23.02 20.53 14.27
N SER A 25 21.76 20.93 14.21
CA SER A 25 20.97 21.00 12.99
C SER A 25 20.31 22.37 12.87
N ASP A 26 20.29 22.92 11.67
CA ASP A 26 19.55 24.15 11.35
C ASP A 26 18.18 23.83 10.69
N VAL A 27 17.79 22.55 10.66
CA VAL A 27 16.48 22.12 10.17
C VAL A 27 15.38 22.63 11.08
N ALA A 28 14.49 23.47 10.54
CA ALA A 28 13.39 24.10 11.27
C ALA A 28 12.10 23.27 11.21
N SER A 29 11.92 22.50 10.16
CA SER A 29 10.74 21.65 9.94
C SER A 29 11.15 20.22 9.59
N ARG A 30 10.42 19.24 10.11
CA ARG A 30 10.59 17.83 9.69
C ARG A 30 10.36 17.61 8.20
N PHE A 31 9.63 18.49 7.53
CA PHE A 31 9.38 18.44 6.09
C PHE A 31 10.57 18.88 5.24
N ASP A 32 11.56 19.54 5.85
CA ASP A 32 12.80 19.96 5.18
C ASP A 32 13.84 18.83 5.14
N VAL A 33 13.53 17.68 5.75
CA VAL A 33 14.44 16.52 5.79
C VAL A 33 14.28 15.70 4.53
N ASP A 34 15.35 15.57 3.74
CA ASP A 34 15.42 14.64 2.63
C ASP A 34 15.59 13.22 3.16
N LEU A 35 14.62 12.36 2.86
CA LEU A 35 14.60 10.95 3.25
C LEU A 35 15.02 10.01 2.12
N SER A 36 15.40 10.54 0.97
CA SER A 36 15.88 9.73 -0.16
C SER A 36 17.12 8.91 0.22
N THR A 37 17.18 7.69 -0.29
CA THR A 37 18.30 6.81 -0.01
C THR A 37 19.45 7.04 -0.98
N SER A 38 20.68 6.89 -0.47
CA SER A 38 21.92 7.03 -1.27
C SER A 38 22.44 5.71 -1.81
N ASP A 39 21.66 4.62 -1.71
CA ASP A 39 22.06 3.26 -2.06
C ASP A 39 21.85 2.90 -3.54
N GLY A 40 21.34 3.82 -4.33
CA GLY A 40 21.07 3.63 -5.76
C GLY A 40 19.73 2.92 -6.08
N THR A 41 18.93 2.59 -5.08
CA THR A 41 17.58 1.99 -5.31
C THR A 41 16.56 2.98 -5.85
N GLY A 42 16.80 4.29 -5.68
CA GLY A 42 15.89 5.35 -6.08
C GLY A 42 14.68 5.52 -5.14
N THR A 43 14.72 4.94 -3.94
CA THR A 43 13.67 5.11 -2.95
C THR A 43 13.70 6.52 -2.36
N THR A 44 12.53 7.11 -2.13
CA THR A 44 12.38 8.46 -1.57
C THR A 44 12.14 8.45 -0.06
N ILE A 45 11.92 7.27 0.52
CA ILE A 45 11.88 7.04 1.96
C ILE A 45 12.71 5.80 2.31
N PRO A 46 13.42 5.77 3.46
CA PRO A 46 14.28 4.66 3.85
C PRO A 46 13.48 3.51 4.50
N VAL A 47 12.44 3.05 3.81
CA VAL A 47 11.58 1.96 4.30
C VAL A 47 11.70 0.75 3.39
N VAL A 48 12.15 -0.35 3.96
CA VAL A 48 12.23 -1.66 3.30
C VAL A 48 11.31 -2.63 4.04
N VAL A 49 10.34 -3.20 3.32
CA VAL A 49 9.48 -4.25 3.87
C VAL A 49 10.18 -5.59 3.76
N ALA A 50 10.31 -6.28 4.89
CA ALA A 50 10.96 -7.58 4.97
C ALA A 50 10.19 -8.65 4.16
N ASN A 51 10.92 -9.64 3.66
CA ASN A 51 10.44 -10.75 2.82
C ASN A 51 9.61 -11.80 3.59
N MET A 52 8.70 -11.36 4.43
CA MET A 52 7.83 -12.24 5.22
C MET A 52 6.56 -12.55 4.44
N THR A 53 6.25 -13.84 4.25
CA THR A 53 5.08 -14.31 3.48
C THR A 53 3.75 -13.71 3.95
N ALA A 54 3.60 -13.50 5.27
CA ALA A 54 2.39 -12.88 5.83
C ALA A 54 2.32 -11.35 5.64
N VAL A 55 3.41 -10.70 5.25
CA VAL A 55 3.52 -9.23 5.19
C VAL A 55 3.75 -8.74 3.77
N ALA A 56 4.77 -9.27 3.09
CA ALA A 56 5.28 -8.78 1.82
C ALA A 56 4.45 -9.28 0.62
N GLY A 57 3.14 -9.14 0.70
CA GLY A 57 2.23 -9.46 -0.40
C GLY A 57 2.00 -8.29 -1.36
N ARG A 58 1.29 -8.56 -2.45
CA ARG A 58 0.99 -7.63 -3.55
C ARG A 58 0.44 -6.27 -3.08
N ARG A 59 -0.45 -6.27 -2.07
CA ARG A 59 -1.06 -5.04 -1.54
C ARG A 59 -0.07 -4.20 -0.71
N MET A 60 0.77 -4.86 0.08
CA MET A 60 1.83 -4.17 0.81
C MET A 60 2.84 -3.57 -0.16
N ALA A 61 3.22 -4.32 -1.19
CA ALA A 61 4.14 -3.85 -2.23
C ALA A 61 3.59 -2.61 -2.96
N GLU A 62 2.32 -2.61 -3.34
CA GLU A 62 1.62 -1.46 -3.93
C GLU A 62 1.64 -0.24 -3.00
N THR A 63 1.27 -0.43 -1.74
CA THR A 63 1.17 0.66 -0.77
C THR A 63 2.53 1.31 -0.50
N ILE A 64 3.56 0.49 -0.33
CA ILE A 64 4.92 0.99 -0.03
C ILE A 64 5.56 1.61 -1.27
N ALA A 65 5.35 1.03 -2.47
CA ALA A 65 5.86 1.61 -3.72
C ALA A 65 5.29 3.02 -3.96
N ARG A 66 3.98 3.25 -3.75
CA ARG A 66 3.39 4.59 -3.82
C ARG A 66 3.99 5.59 -2.85
N ARG A 67 4.49 5.13 -1.72
CA ARG A 67 5.12 5.97 -0.69
C ARG A 67 6.61 6.16 -0.89
N GLY A 68 7.17 5.57 -1.95
CA GLY A 68 8.57 5.69 -2.29
C GLY A 68 9.52 4.75 -1.55
N GLY A 69 8.99 3.72 -0.87
CA GLY A 69 9.78 2.65 -0.28
C GLY A 69 9.93 1.44 -1.20
N ILE A 70 10.55 0.37 -0.69
CA ILE A 70 10.78 -0.88 -1.41
C ILE A 70 10.27 -2.08 -0.62
N VAL A 71 9.83 -3.11 -1.33
CA VAL A 71 9.38 -4.37 -0.73
C VAL A 71 10.24 -5.51 -1.27
N VAL A 72 10.75 -6.34 -0.38
CA VAL A 72 11.40 -7.60 -0.75
C VAL A 72 10.35 -8.70 -0.72
N LEU A 73 10.05 -9.28 -1.89
CA LEU A 73 9.08 -10.36 -1.99
C LEU A 73 9.64 -11.65 -1.36
N PRO A 74 8.78 -12.51 -0.78
CA PRO A 74 9.20 -13.78 -0.21
C PRO A 74 9.86 -14.70 -1.25
N GLN A 75 10.93 -15.38 -0.85
CA GLN A 75 11.70 -16.26 -1.73
C GLN A 75 11.00 -17.57 -2.10
N ASP A 76 9.99 -17.93 -1.32
CA ASP A 76 9.17 -19.15 -1.51
C ASP A 76 8.04 -18.98 -2.53
N LEU A 77 7.88 -17.76 -3.09
CA LEU A 77 6.91 -17.53 -4.15
C LEU A 77 7.40 -18.12 -5.47
N PRO A 78 6.52 -18.77 -6.24
CA PRO A 78 6.80 -19.16 -7.62
C PRO A 78 7.15 -17.92 -8.48
N SER A 79 8.02 -18.10 -9.48
CA SER A 79 8.49 -16.99 -10.32
C SER A 79 7.40 -16.28 -11.12
N ASP A 80 6.36 -17.01 -11.52
CA ASP A 80 5.16 -16.46 -12.16
C ASP A 80 4.36 -15.55 -11.21
N ALA A 81 4.15 -15.97 -9.95
CA ALA A 81 3.50 -15.16 -8.93
C ALA A 81 4.31 -13.89 -8.57
N VAL A 82 5.65 -13.98 -8.61
CA VAL A 82 6.52 -12.81 -8.45
C VAL A 82 6.32 -11.87 -9.64
N GLY A 83 6.35 -12.37 -10.88
CA GLY A 83 6.10 -11.59 -12.09
C GLY A 83 4.76 -10.88 -12.06
N GLU A 84 3.67 -11.60 -11.78
CA GLU A 84 2.33 -11.02 -11.63
C GLU A 84 2.26 -9.92 -10.56
N THR A 85 2.97 -10.10 -9.44
CA THR A 85 3.02 -9.10 -8.38
C THR A 85 3.74 -7.84 -8.81
N VAL A 86 4.86 -7.99 -9.50
CA VAL A 86 5.63 -6.85 -10.05
C VAL A 86 4.81 -6.09 -11.10
N ASP A 87 4.20 -6.80 -12.04
CA ASP A 87 3.37 -6.21 -13.10
C ASP A 87 2.16 -5.47 -12.48
N PHE A 88 1.53 -6.08 -11.49
CA PHE A 88 0.45 -5.44 -10.76
C PHE A 88 0.90 -4.12 -10.13
N VAL A 89 2.01 -4.10 -9.39
CA VAL A 89 2.51 -2.90 -8.72
C VAL A 89 2.90 -1.82 -9.73
N LYS A 90 3.63 -2.21 -10.79
CA LYS A 90 4.10 -1.29 -11.83
C LYS A 90 2.98 -0.70 -12.68
N SER A 91 1.85 -1.38 -12.78
CA SER A 91 0.68 -0.90 -13.52
C SER A 91 -0.24 0.03 -12.70
N ARG A 92 0.05 0.25 -11.41
CA ARG A 92 -0.81 1.09 -10.55
C ARG A 92 -0.49 2.57 -10.72
N ASP A 93 -1.53 3.38 -10.63
CA ASP A 93 -1.39 4.84 -10.60
C ASP A 93 -0.69 5.30 -9.33
N LEU A 94 0.09 6.37 -9.42
CA LEU A 94 0.85 6.90 -8.28
C LEU A 94 -0.01 7.74 -7.34
N VAL A 95 -1.04 8.40 -7.86
CA VAL A 95 -1.90 9.34 -7.13
C VAL A 95 -3.21 8.67 -6.73
N ALA A 96 -3.89 8.06 -7.70
CA ALA A 96 -5.17 7.39 -7.47
C ALA A 96 -4.97 6.04 -6.79
N ASP A 97 -5.62 5.85 -5.65
CA ASP A 97 -5.56 4.58 -4.91
C ASP A 97 -6.35 3.48 -5.65
N THR A 98 -5.92 2.24 -5.48
CA THR A 98 -6.59 1.08 -6.09
C THR A 98 -7.86 0.75 -5.31
N PRO A 99 -9.05 0.81 -5.93
CA PRO A 99 -10.30 0.54 -5.25
C PRO A 99 -10.45 -0.95 -4.89
N VAL A 100 -11.30 -1.22 -3.92
CA VAL A 100 -11.96 -2.52 -3.80
C VAL A 100 -13.07 -2.57 -4.84
N ILE A 101 -13.08 -3.60 -5.66
CA ILE A 101 -14.08 -3.77 -6.72
C ILE A 101 -14.98 -4.93 -6.35
N LEU A 102 -16.27 -4.74 -6.53
CA LEU A 102 -17.35 -5.74 -6.38
C LEU A 102 -18.19 -5.79 -7.64
N ALA A 103 -18.71 -6.97 -7.96
CA ALA A 103 -19.74 -7.12 -8.97
C ALA A 103 -21.13 -6.84 -8.35
N PRO A 104 -22.14 -6.39 -9.14
CA PRO A 104 -23.48 -6.15 -8.62
C PRO A 104 -24.13 -7.38 -7.96
N GLY A 105 -23.72 -8.58 -8.39
CA GLY A 105 -24.21 -9.86 -7.89
C GLY A 105 -23.50 -10.37 -6.63
N ASP A 106 -22.41 -9.73 -6.18
CA ASP A 106 -21.70 -10.13 -4.97
C ASP A 106 -22.56 -9.93 -3.73
N SER A 107 -22.23 -10.64 -2.65
CA SER A 107 -22.99 -10.55 -1.41
C SER A 107 -22.49 -9.42 -0.51
N VAL A 108 -23.36 -8.96 0.39
CA VAL A 108 -22.98 -8.02 1.45
C VAL A 108 -21.86 -8.59 2.33
N SER A 109 -21.82 -9.90 2.53
CA SER A 109 -20.73 -10.58 3.24
C SER A 109 -19.38 -10.39 2.53
N ASP A 110 -19.35 -10.44 1.20
CA ASP A 110 -18.12 -10.21 0.42
C ASP A 110 -17.69 -8.74 0.53
N ALA A 111 -18.66 -7.81 0.48
CA ALA A 111 -18.40 -6.39 0.66
C ALA A 111 -17.74 -6.12 2.02
N VAL A 112 -18.32 -6.61 3.12
CA VAL A 112 -17.78 -6.45 4.48
C VAL A 112 -16.37 -7.03 4.58
N ALA A 113 -16.14 -8.23 4.05
CA ALA A 113 -14.84 -8.88 4.10
C ALA A 113 -13.73 -8.13 3.34
N LEU A 114 -14.09 -7.33 2.34
CA LEU A 114 -13.16 -6.61 1.47
C LEU A 114 -12.98 -5.14 1.86
N ILE A 115 -14.03 -4.46 2.31
CA ILE A 115 -14.00 -3.01 2.63
C ILE A 115 -12.94 -2.72 3.70
N HIS A 116 -12.87 -3.52 4.76
CA HIS A 116 -11.87 -3.37 5.83
C HIS A 116 -10.41 -3.53 5.38
N LYS A 117 -10.19 -4.05 4.17
CA LYS A 117 -8.84 -4.23 3.63
C LYS A 117 -8.24 -2.94 3.07
N ARG A 118 -9.02 -1.85 2.98
CA ARG A 118 -8.57 -0.54 2.49
C ARG A 118 -8.99 0.58 3.46
N ALA A 119 -8.20 1.64 3.50
CA ALA A 119 -8.40 2.73 4.44
C ALA A 119 -9.62 3.63 4.11
N HIS A 120 -10.10 3.60 2.87
CA HIS A 120 -11.23 4.45 2.45
C HIS A 120 -12.61 3.91 2.81
N GLY A 121 -12.70 2.73 3.43
CA GLY A 121 -13.94 2.21 4.01
C GLY A 121 -15.10 2.01 3.02
N ALA A 122 -14.79 1.84 1.72
CA ALA A 122 -15.77 1.70 0.66
C ALA A 122 -15.28 0.75 -0.43
N ALA A 123 -16.25 0.22 -1.20
CA ALA A 123 -16.01 -0.55 -2.40
C ALA A 123 -16.77 0.06 -3.59
N VAL A 124 -16.19 -0.06 -4.79
CA VAL A 124 -16.80 0.37 -6.04
C VAL A 124 -17.50 -0.83 -6.67
N VAL A 125 -18.78 -0.69 -6.97
CA VAL A 125 -19.52 -1.69 -7.74
C VAL A 125 -19.28 -1.42 -9.22
N VAL A 126 -18.77 -2.43 -9.92
CA VAL A 126 -18.39 -2.32 -11.34
C VAL A 126 -19.19 -3.33 -12.15
N GLU A 127 -19.80 -2.88 -13.22
CA GLU A 127 -20.49 -3.71 -14.22
C GLU A 127 -19.95 -3.33 -15.61
N ASP A 128 -19.56 -4.32 -16.40
CA ASP A 128 -19.00 -4.12 -17.75
C ASP A 128 -17.84 -3.10 -17.80
N GLY A 129 -16.98 -3.10 -16.76
CA GLY A 129 -15.84 -2.20 -16.65
C GLY A 129 -16.19 -0.75 -16.26
N ARG A 130 -17.45 -0.47 -15.91
CA ARG A 130 -17.92 0.86 -15.50
C ARG A 130 -18.35 0.86 -14.04
N PRO A 131 -18.03 1.92 -13.27
CA PRO A 131 -18.55 2.07 -11.92
C PRO A 131 -20.05 2.36 -12.00
N VAL A 132 -20.87 1.53 -11.34
CA VAL A 132 -22.34 1.62 -11.30
C VAL A 132 -22.85 1.92 -9.89
N GLY A 133 -22.00 1.87 -8.88
CA GLY A 133 -22.39 2.15 -7.50
C GLY A 133 -21.21 2.18 -6.54
N LEU A 134 -21.48 2.66 -5.34
CA LEU A 134 -20.56 2.65 -4.20
C LEU A 134 -21.22 1.96 -3.02
N VAL A 135 -20.48 1.10 -2.33
CA VAL A 135 -20.89 0.49 -1.06
C VAL A 135 -19.93 0.93 0.02
N THR A 136 -20.47 1.61 1.02
CA THR A 136 -19.72 2.00 2.21
C THR A 136 -19.92 0.98 3.34
N GLU A 137 -19.04 0.98 4.32
CA GLU A 137 -19.20 0.16 5.52
C GLU A 137 -20.55 0.44 6.20
N ALA A 138 -20.95 1.71 6.30
CA ALA A 138 -22.22 2.11 6.91
C ALA A 138 -23.44 1.51 6.18
N ALA A 139 -23.38 1.38 4.86
CA ALA A 139 -24.46 0.80 4.07
C ALA A 139 -24.65 -0.71 4.32
N THR A 140 -23.68 -1.40 4.91
CA THR A 140 -23.76 -2.83 5.21
C THR A 140 -24.35 -3.13 6.59
N VAL A 141 -24.49 -2.11 7.46
CA VAL A 141 -24.92 -2.29 8.85
C VAL A 141 -26.41 -2.66 8.89
N GLY A 142 -26.72 -3.77 9.54
CA GLY A 142 -28.12 -4.23 9.71
C GLY A 142 -28.72 -4.87 8.47
N VAL A 143 -27.96 -5.05 7.38
CA VAL A 143 -28.41 -5.69 6.16
C VAL A 143 -28.11 -7.19 6.21
N ASP A 144 -28.98 -8.00 5.60
CA ASP A 144 -28.74 -9.43 5.44
C ASP A 144 -27.43 -9.66 4.68
N ARG A 145 -26.54 -10.47 5.26
CA ARG A 145 -25.24 -10.82 4.70
C ARG A 145 -25.31 -11.49 3.31
N PHE A 146 -26.43 -12.10 2.98
CA PHE A 146 -26.66 -12.75 1.69
C PHE A 146 -27.37 -11.85 0.66
N ALA A 147 -27.83 -10.65 1.07
CA ALA A 147 -28.34 -9.65 0.15
C ALA A 147 -27.30 -9.28 -0.92
N ARG A 148 -27.76 -8.82 -2.07
CA ARG A 148 -26.87 -8.44 -3.16
C ARG A 148 -26.35 -7.03 -2.97
N VAL A 149 -25.10 -6.82 -3.35
CA VAL A 149 -24.41 -5.52 -3.27
C VAL A 149 -25.17 -4.45 -4.02
N ARG A 150 -25.76 -4.75 -5.20
CA ARG A 150 -26.57 -3.81 -5.96
C ARG A 150 -27.77 -3.24 -5.21
N ASP A 151 -28.31 -4.00 -4.24
CA ASP A 151 -29.52 -3.60 -3.51
C ASP A 151 -29.23 -2.54 -2.44
N ILE A 152 -27.96 -2.37 -2.07
CA ILE A 152 -27.47 -1.42 -1.04
C ILE A 152 -26.50 -0.38 -1.60
N ALA A 153 -26.12 -0.50 -2.87
CA ALA A 153 -25.17 0.42 -3.48
C ALA A 153 -25.79 1.81 -3.68
N VAL A 154 -25.04 2.83 -3.34
CA VAL A 154 -25.36 4.23 -3.67
C VAL A 154 -25.02 4.45 -5.14
N THR A 155 -26.01 4.86 -5.93
CA THR A 155 -25.87 5.09 -7.37
C THR A 155 -25.70 6.57 -7.75
N ASP A 156 -25.98 7.47 -6.80
CA ASP A 156 -25.74 8.92 -6.97
C ASP A 156 -24.33 9.25 -6.45
N PHE A 157 -23.35 9.23 -7.34
CA PHE A 157 -21.96 9.55 -7.04
C PHE A 157 -21.30 10.25 -8.24
N VAL A 158 -20.29 11.05 -7.96
CA VAL A 158 -19.54 11.78 -8.98
C VAL A 158 -18.36 10.95 -9.47
N THR A 159 -18.19 10.87 -10.78
CA THR A 159 -16.99 10.32 -11.41
C THR A 159 -16.19 11.44 -12.06
N VAL A 160 -14.87 11.37 -11.94
CA VAL A 160 -13.94 12.28 -12.58
C VAL A 160 -12.96 11.49 -13.45
N ALA A 161 -12.45 12.08 -14.50
CA ALA A 161 -11.38 11.47 -15.28
C ALA A 161 -10.07 11.51 -14.49
N LEU A 162 -9.17 10.56 -14.76
CA LEU A 162 -7.88 10.41 -14.04
C LEU A 162 -7.01 11.68 -14.05
N HIS A 163 -7.17 12.53 -15.06
CA HIS A 163 -6.42 13.77 -15.26
C HIS A 163 -7.32 15.01 -15.23
N THR A 164 -8.36 14.99 -14.42
CA THR A 164 -9.18 16.18 -14.18
C THR A 164 -8.44 17.10 -13.21
N ASP A 165 -8.17 18.34 -13.64
CA ASP A 165 -7.57 19.40 -12.83
C ASP A 165 -8.57 19.97 -11.81
#